data_d990db87c1750a4d519f18c3081d6414
#
_entry.id   d990db87c1750a4d519f18c3081d6414
#
_cell.length_a   1.000
_cell.length_b   1.000
_cell.length_c   1.000
_cell.angle_alpha   90.00
_cell.angle_beta   90.00
_cell.angle_gamma   90.00
#
_symmetry.space_group_name_H-M   'P 1'
#
loop_
_entity.id
_entity.type
_entity.pdbx_description
1 polymer ?
#
loop_
_entity_poly.entity_id
_entity_poly.type
_entity_poly.pdbx_seq_one_letter_code
_entity_poly.pdbx_strand_id
1 'polypeptide(L)'
;MTTPDSFPAPAPADRTSLTDDERIEDVVPLPPPEHLIRFFPIQGTAVEKLVAETRARLKAILNGRSDRLLVVIGPCSIHDPAAAVEYAGRLTEARSRLAADLEIVMRVYFEKPRTTVGWKGLINDPYLNGSFRINEGLRIARDLLLRINQTGVPAGSEVLDTISPQYIGDLISWGAIGARTTESQVHRELASGLSAPIGFKNGTDGNVRIAVDAILAARERHHFLSVHKNGQVAIVETRGNEDCHIILRGGKTPNYDRASIDAACRDLAAAGLPERLMIDCSHANSRKDYQRQLEVGADVAEQIAHGDPRIVGLMIESHLQPGRQDLVIGQPLVYGQSITDACLGWDDSTPLLERLAEAVRRRRAAHLSTAHRTEAERTR
;
A
#
# COMPACT_ATOMS: atom_id res chain seq x y z
N MET A 1 -23.06 -43.96 -7.24
CA MET A 1 -23.06 -42.55 -6.73
C MET A 1 -22.24 -42.57 -5.47
N THR A 2 -20.95 -42.33 -5.59
CA THR A 2 -20.01 -42.21 -4.49
C THR A 2 -20.11 -40.78 -3.95
N THR A 3 -20.45 -40.63 -2.67
CA THR A 3 -20.43 -39.36 -1.92
C THR A 3 -19.02 -38.77 -2.00
N PRO A 4 -18.89 -37.43 -2.23
CA PRO A 4 -17.58 -36.80 -2.23
C PRO A 4 -16.95 -36.92 -0.84
N ASP A 5 -15.65 -37.21 -0.86
CA ASP A 5 -14.79 -37.40 0.30
C ASP A 5 -15.07 -36.38 1.40
N SER A 6 -15.61 -36.85 2.49
CA SER A 6 -15.56 -36.13 3.74
C SER A 6 -14.08 -36.09 4.16
N PHE A 7 -13.50 -34.90 4.17
CA PHE A 7 -12.21 -34.70 4.83
C PHE A 7 -12.32 -35.30 6.25
N PRO A 8 -11.31 -36.07 6.70
CA PRO A 8 -11.31 -36.57 8.06
C PRO A 8 -11.46 -35.35 9.01
N ALA A 9 -12.29 -35.55 10.04
CA ALA A 9 -12.40 -34.57 11.09
C ALA A 9 -10.99 -34.23 11.60
N PRO A 10 -10.66 -32.97 11.83
CA PRO A 10 -9.34 -32.57 12.28
C PRO A 10 -8.99 -33.35 13.55
N ALA A 11 -7.77 -33.90 13.60
CA ALA A 11 -7.25 -34.46 14.83
C ALA A 11 -7.31 -33.41 15.94
N PRO A 12 -7.63 -33.76 17.19
CA PRO A 12 -7.57 -32.80 18.28
C PRO A 12 -6.21 -32.11 18.25
N ALA A 13 -6.19 -30.77 18.37
CA ALA A 13 -4.93 -30.02 18.51
C ALA A 13 -4.03 -30.78 19.50
N ASP A 14 -2.74 -30.92 19.17
CA ASP A 14 -1.75 -31.60 20.03
C ASP A 14 -1.54 -30.80 21.32
N ARG A 15 -2.54 -30.82 22.20
CA ARG A 15 -2.51 -30.13 23.48
C ARG A 15 -1.41 -30.72 24.35
N THR A 16 -0.48 -29.87 24.74
CA THR A 16 0.62 -30.25 25.62
C THR A 16 0.24 -30.24 27.10
N SER A 17 -0.83 -29.51 27.46
CA SER A 17 -1.34 -29.43 28.83
C SER A 17 -2.83 -28.99 28.86
N LEU A 18 -3.43 -29.02 30.08
CA LEU A 18 -4.81 -28.54 30.26
C LEU A 18 -4.98 -27.02 30.06
N THR A 19 -3.88 -26.28 30.08
CA THR A 19 -3.86 -24.81 29.95
C THR A 19 -3.35 -24.31 28.60
N ASP A 20 -3.04 -25.24 27.68
CA ASP A 20 -2.51 -24.95 26.38
C ASP A 20 -3.57 -25.26 25.30
N ASP A 21 -3.63 -24.44 24.25
CA ASP A 21 -4.51 -24.58 23.07
C ASP A 21 -6.00 -24.84 23.37
N GLU A 22 -6.50 -24.31 24.49
CA GLU A 22 -7.92 -24.52 24.89
C GLU A 22 -8.93 -24.06 23.86
N ARG A 23 -8.58 -23.07 23.05
CA ARG A 23 -9.46 -22.41 22.07
C ARG A 23 -8.97 -22.60 20.62
N ILE A 24 -7.94 -23.41 20.42
CA ILE A 24 -7.45 -23.80 19.09
C ILE A 24 -8.21 -25.06 18.67
N GLU A 25 -8.93 -24.99 17.56
CA GLU A 25 -9.68 -26.12 17.01
C GLU A 25 -8.83 -26.96 16.06
N ASP A 26 -7.99 -26.30 15.26
CA ASP A 26 -7.15 -26.95 14.26
C ASP A 26 -5.91 -26.11 13.93
N VAL A 27 -4.81 -26.76 13.56
CA VAL A 27 -3.57 -26.14 13.07
C VAL A 27 -3.16 -26.79 11.77
N VAL A 28 -3.33 -26.06 10.66
CA VAL A 28 -2.97 -26.53 9.32
C VAL A 28 -1.63 -25.93 8.91
N PRO A 29 -0.57 -26.74 8.70
CA PRO A 29 0.71 -26.25 8.24
C PRO A 29 0.61 -25.59 6.87
N LEU A 30 1.24 -24.40 6.72
CA LEU A 30 1.42 -23.75 5.42
C LEU A 30 2.72 -24.26 4.75
N PRO A 31 2.73 -24.42 3.42
CA PRO A 31 3.98 -24.58 2.69
C PRO A 31 4.92 -23.40 2.98
N PRO A 32 6.23 -23.63 3.17
CA PRO A 32 7.16 -22.55 3.46
C PRO A 32 7.23 -21.51 2.32
N PRO A 33 7.54 -20.24 2.64
CA PRO A 33 7.65 -19.18 1.62
C PRO A 33 8.51 -19.53 0.42
N GLU A 34 9.63 -20.22 0.64
CA GLU A 34 10.54 -20.62 -0.45
C GLU A 34 9.90 -21.58 -1.46
N HIS A 35 8.93 -22.42 -1.06
CA HIS A 35 8.20 -23.26 -2.00
C HIS A 35 7.40 -22.41 -2.97
N LEU A 36 6.67 -21.42 -2.46
CA LEU A 36 5.87 -20.54 -3.30
C LEU A 36 6.77 -19.68 -4.21
N ILE A 37 7.91 -19.19 -3.69
CA ILE A 37 8.90 -18.44 -4.45
C ILE A 37 9.48 -19.28 -5.60
N ARG A 38 9.73 -20.57 -5.39
CA ARG A 38 10.21 -21.49 -6.46
C ARG A 38 9.19 -21.71 -7.57
N PHE A 39 7.89 -21.72 -7.26
CA PHE A 39 6.83 -21.81 -8.27
C PHE A 39 6.67 -20.52 -9.09
N PHE A 40 6.94 -19.37 -8.49
CA PHE A 40 6.81 -18.04 -9.10
C PHE A 40 8.10 -17.25 -8.92
N PRO A 41 9.20 -17.69 -9.55
CA PRO A 41 10.52 -17.05 -9.39
C PRO A 41 10.58 -15.73 -10.13
N ILE A 42 11.33 -14.77 -9.59
CA ILE A 42 11.60 -13.49 -10.24
C ILE A 42 13.08 -13.23 -10.49
N GLN A 43 13.95 -14.01 -9.88
CA GLN A 43 15.41 -13.82 -9.97
C GLN A 43 15.89 -13.81 -11.43
N GLY A 44 16.61 -12.75 -11.80
CA GLY A 44 17.12 -12.55 -13.16
C GLY A 44 16.07 -12.13 -14.19
N THR A 45 14.84 -11.84 -13.80
CA THR A 45 13.75 -11.47 -14.70
C THR A 45 13.54 -9.96 -14.81
N ALA A 46 12.76 -9.54 -15.83
CA ALA A 46 12.32 -8.14 -15.95
C ALA A 46 11.49 -7.66 -14.74
N VAL A 47 10.78 -8.57 -14.05
CA VAL A 47 10.00 -8.26 -12.85
C VAL A 47 10.91 -7.86 -11.69
N GLU A 48 11.98 -8.61 -11.42
CA GLU A 48 12.97 -8.25 -10.40
C GLU A 48 13.56 -6.87 -10.67
N LYS A 49 13.95 -6.63 -11.91
CA LYS A 49 14.47 -5.33 -12.35
C LYS A 49 13.45 -4.21 -12.13
N LEU A 50 12.19 -4.40 -12.54
CA LEU A 50 11.12 -3.42 -12.34
C LEU A 50 10.97 -3.05 -10.87
N VAL A 51 10.87 -4.04 -9.98
CA VAL A 51 10.70 -3.82 -8.54
C VAL A 51 11.91 -3.08 -7.95
N ALA A 52 13.13 -3.53 -8.26
CA ALA A 52 14.36 -2.93 -7.76
C ALA A 52 14.51 -1.46 -8.21
N GLU A 53 14.31 -1.19 -9.51
CA GLU A 53 14.39 0.16 -10.06
C GLU A 53 13.28 1.06 -9.51
N THR A 54 12.06 0.54 -9.34
CA THR A 54 10.97 1.32 -8.74
C THR A 54 11.30 1.69 -7.30
N ARG A 55 11.77 0.76 -6.48
CA ARG A 55 12.22 1.08 -5.11
C ARG A 55 13.29 2.17 -5.11
N ALA A 56 14.27 2.13 -6.03
CA ALA A 56 15.28 3.16 -6.14
C ALA A 56 14.70 4.53 -6.53
N ARG A 57 13.73 4.57 -7.47
CA ARG A 57 13.03 5.80 -7.86
C ARG A 57 12.19 6.37 -6.72
N LEU A 58 11.49 5.52 -5.96
CA LEU A 58 10.72 5.95 -4.80
C LEU A 58 11.62 6.54 -3.70
N LYS A 59 12.75 5.90 -3.41
CA LYS A 59 13.78 6.45 -2.51
C LYS A 59 14.27 7.82 -2.98
N ALA A 60 14.48 8.00 -4.27
CA ALA A 60 14.89 9.30 -4.82
C ALA A 60 13.82 10.38 -4.63
N ILE A 61 12.54 10.06 -4.79
CA ILE A 61 11.41 10.98 -4.54
C ILE A 61 11.34 11.32 -3.04
N LEU A 62 11.32 10.32 -2.17
CA LEU A 62 11.23 10.49 -0.73
C LEU A 62 12.40 11.29 -0.15
N ASN A 63 13.58 11.20 -0.75
CA ASN A 63 14.78 11.94 -0.36
C ASN A 63 14.97 13.27 -1.13
N GLY A 64 14.01 13.67 -1.98
CA GLY A 64 14.06 14.94 -2.75
C GLY A 64 15.12 14.99 -3.83
N ARG A 65 15.65 13.84 -4.24
CA ARG A 65 16.57 13.72 -5.39
C ARG A 65 15.82 13.60 -6.71
N SER A 66 14.53 13.41 -6.68
CA SER A 66 13.61 13.44 -7.83
C SER A 66 12.41 14.29 -7.46
N ASP A 67 12.01 15.13 -8.39
CA ASP A 67 10.85 16.01 -8.27
C ASP A 67 9.55 15.40 -8.79
N ARG A 68 9.58 14.13 -9.24
CA ARG A 68 8.36 13.41 -9.62
C ARG A 68 7.46 13.20 -8.42
N LEU A 69 6.18 13.02 -8.70
CA LEU A 69 5.17 12.73 -7.69
C LEU A 69 4.88 11.22 -7.65
N LEU A 70 4.95 10.60 -6.48
CA LEU A 70 4.50 9.22 -6.29
C LEU A 70 2.97 9.17 -6.28
N VAL A 71 2.36 8.34 -7.13
CA VAL A 71 0.91 8.10 -7.11
C VAL A 71 0.65 6.60 -6.90
N VAL A 72 0.10 6.26 -5.73
CA VAL A 72 -0.35 4.91 -5.40
C VAL A 72 -1.85 4.83 -5.69
N ILE A 73 -2.24 4.18 -6.79
CA ILE A 73 -3.62 4.17 -7.27
C ILE A 73 -4.09 2.75 -7.60
N GLY A 74 -5.32 2.41 -7.21
CA GLY A 74 -5.95 1.13 -7.51
C GLY A 74 -7.07 0.77 -6.54
N PRO A 75 -7.63 -0.45 -6.64
CA PRO A 75 -8.76 -0.89 -5.85
C PRO A 75 -8.54 -0.75 -4.33
N CYS A 76 -9.62 -0.49 -3.60
CA CYS A 76 -9.59 -0.49 -2.13
C CYS A 76 -9.07 -1.83 -1.60
N SER A 77 -9.53 -2.93 -2.19
CA SER A 77 -9.01 -4.29 -1.98
C SER A 77 -9.16 -5.12 -3.26
N ILE A 78 -8.31 -6.12 -3.42
CA ILE A 78 -8.40 -7.07 -4.51
C ILE A 78 -9.27 -8.24 -4.08
N HIS A 79 -10.36 -8.50 -4.80
CA HIS A 79 -11.20 -9.69 -4.66
C HIS A 79 -11.30 -10.48 -5.96
N ASP A 80 -11.11 -9.83 -7.11
CA ASP A 80 -11.12 -10.43 -8.43
C ASP A 80 -9.76 -10.23 -9.12
N PRO A 81 -8.96 -11.31 -9.27
CA PRO A 81 -7.68 -11.26 -9.95
C PRO A 81 -7.77 -10.85 -11.42
N ALA A 82 -8.86 -11.21 -12.14
CA ALA A 82 -9.01 -10.86 -13.54
C ALA A 82 -9.21 -9.34 -13.71
N ALA A 83 -10.11 -8.75 -12.92
CA ALA A 83 -10.33 -7.32 -12.91
C ALA A 83 -9.08 -6.53 -12.48
N ALA A 84 -8.27 -7.08 -11.55
CA ALA A 84 -7.02 -6.46 -11.14
C ALA A 84 -5.97 -6.44 -12.26
N VAL A 85 -5.85 -7.51 -13.05
CA VAL A 85 -4.93 -7.56 -14.20
C VAL A 85 -5.41 -6.62 -15.31
N GLU A 86 -6.71 -6.52 -15.57
CA GLU A 86 -7.25 -5.55 -16.53
C GLU A 86 -6.95 -4.12 -16.08
N TYR A 87 -7.15 -3.81 -14.80
CA TYR A 87 -6.82 -2.49 -14.24
C TYR A 87 -5.33 -2.17 -14.41
N ALA A 88 -4.42 -3.13 -14.14
CA ALA A 88 -2.99 -2.98 -14.37
C ALA A 88 -2.68 -2.70 -15.86
N GLY A 89 -3.34 -3.39 -16.78
CA GLY A 89 -3.20 -3.16 -18.22
C GLY A 89 -3.56 -1.72 -18.62
N ARG A 90 -4.64 -1.17 -18.07
CA ARG A 90 -5.02 0.25 -18.28
C ARG A 90 -4.01 1.22 -17.67
N LEU A 91 -3.46 0.90 -16.48
CA LEU A 91 -2.41 1.71 -15.86
C LEU A 91 -1.10 1.73 -16.64
N THR A 92 -0.78 0.70 -17.40
CA THR A 92 0.46 0.63 -18.20
C THR A 92 0.59 1.82 -19.15
N GLU A 93 -0.49 2.15 -19.86
CA GLU A 93 -0.51 3.29 -20.79
C GLU A 93 -0.35 4.62 -20.05
N ALA A 94 -1.16 4.84 -19.01
CA ALA A 94 -1.09 6.07 -18.21
C ALA A 94 0.31 6.25 -17.58
N ARG A 95 0.89 5.16 -17.04
CA ARG A 95 2.23 5.16 -16.44
C ARG A 95 3.31 5.53 -17.47
N SER A 96 3.24 4.97 -18.66
CA SER A 96 4.21 5.27 -19.73
C SER A 96 4.13 6.75 -20.17
N ARG A 97 2.92 7.23 -20.39
CA ARG A 97 2.67 8.60 -20.87
C ARG A 97 3.04 9.67 -19.84
N LEU A 98 2.85 9.40 -18.55
CA LEU A 98 3.08 10.34 -17.45
C LEU A 98 4.41 10.12 -16.71
N ALA A 99 5.29 9.25 -17.21
CA ALA A 99 6.52 8.81 -16.54
C ALA A 99 7.52 9.94 -16.23
N ALA A 100 7.47 11.06 -16.99
CA ALA A 100 8.29 12.22 -16.73
C ALA A 100 7.91 12.96 -15.44
N ASP A 101 6.64 12.90 -15.06
CA ASP A 101 6.05 13.69 -13.99
C ASP A 101 5.65 12.83 -12.79
N LEU A 102 5.13 11.62 -13.04
CA LEU A 102 4.61 10.72 -12.02
C LEU A 102 5.40 9.42 -11.95
N GLU A 103 5.56 8.90 -10.75
CA GLU A 103 5.90 7.49 -10.52
C GLU A 103 4.62 6.78 -10.05
N ILE A 104 3.96 6.06 -10.94
CA ILE A 104 2.70 5.38 -10.68
C ILE A 104 2.97 3.96 -10.18
N VAL A 105 2.39 3.61 -9.02
CA VAL A 105 2.41 2.30 -8.39
C VAL A 105 0.97 1.83 -8.24
N MET A 106 0.66 0.62 -8.68
CA MET A 106 -0.68 0.07 -8.48
C MET A 106 -0.90 -0.34 -7.04
N ARG A 107 -1.99 0.11 -6.46
CA ARG A 107 -2.47 -0.33 -5.14
C ARG A 107 -3.04 -1.76 -5.26
N VAL A 108 -2.39 -2.73 -4.61
CA VAL A 108 -2.75 -4.16 -4.64
C VAL A 108 -2.86 -4.65 -3.19
N TYR A 109 -4.00 -4.41 -2.58
CA TYR A 109 -4.26 -4.72 -1.17
C TYR A 109 -5.04 -6.02 -1.06
N PHE A 110 -4.43 -7.03 -0.46
CA PHE A 110 -4.99 -8.38 -0.30
C PHE A 110 -5.66 -8.62 1.04
N GLU A 111 -5.37 -7.78 2.01
CA GLU A 111 -5.82 -7.92 3.40
C GLU A 111 -6.56 -6.67 3.81
N LYS A 112 -7.60 -6.84 4.62
CA LYS A 112 -8.43 -5.73 5.09
C LYS A 112 -8.55 -5.78 6.60
N PRO A 113 -8.06 -4.74 7.33
CA PRO A 113 -8.29 -4.63 8.76
C PRO A 113 -9.79 -4.44 9.02
N ARG A 114 -10.36 -5.29 9.88
CA ARG A 114 -11.77 -5.22 10.27
C ARG A 114 -11.89 -4.83 11.74
N THR A 115 -12.76 -3.86 12.01
CA THR A 115 -13.10 -3.48 13.39
C THR A 115 -14.02 -4.51 14.02
N THR A 116 -14.85 -5.16 13.18
CA THR A 116 -15.75 -6.26 13.55
C THR A 116 -15.55 -7.42 12.56
N VAL A 117 -16.49 -8.34 12.45
CA VAL A 117 -16.47 -9.42 11.47
C VAL A 117 -16.69 -8.92 10.04
N GLY A 118 -16.19 -9.65 9.06
CA GLY A 118 -16.34 -9.35 7.63
C GLY A 118 -15.24 -10.03 6.81
N TRP A 119 -15.34 -10.00 5.49
CA TRP A 119 -14.32 -10.55 4.60
C TRP A 119 -12.95 -9.90 4.86
N LYS A 120 -11.96 -10.71 5.19
CA LYS A 120 -10.61 -10.27 5.62
C LYS A 120 -9.65 -10.02 4.47
N GLY A 121 -10.06 -10.30 3.23
CA GLY A 121 -9.23 -10.13 2.05
C GLY A 121 -8.96 -11.42 1.28
N LEU A 122 -8.35 -11.27 0.08
CA LEU A 122 -8.12 -12.36 -0.86
C LEU A 122 -7.21 -13.46 -0.29
N ILE A 123 -6.21 -13.10 0.50
CA ILE A 123 -5.32 -14.10 1.12
C ILE A 123 -6.12 -14.97 2.10
N ASN A 124 -6.99 -14.37 2.90
CA ASN A 124 -7.72 -15.10 3.95
C ASN A 124 -8.90 -15.91 3.41
N ASP A 125 -9.65 -15.36 2.46
CA ASP A 125 -10.84 -16.01 1.87
C ASP A 125 -10.92 -15.70 0.38
N PRO A 126 -10.13 -16.42 -0.45
CA PRO A 126 -10.00 -16.12 -1.89
C PRO A 126 -11.28 -16.40 -2.68
N TYR A 127 -12.17 -17.25 -2.17
CA TYR A 127 -13.40 -17.65 -2.85
C TYR A 127 -14.65 -16.93 -2.37
N LEU A 128 -14.52 -15.99 -1.43
CA LEU A 128 -15.63 -15.18 -0.90
C LEU A 128 -16.76 -16.03 -0.27
N ASN A 129 -16.46 -17.22 0.22
CA ASN A 129 -17.43 -18.20 0.70
C ASN A 129 -17.20 -18.64 2.15
N GLY A 130 -16.27 -18.00 2.84
CA GLY A 130 -15.92 -18.33 4.23
C GLY A 130 -15.14 -19.65 4.39
N SER A 131 -14.57 -20.18 3.31
CA SER A 131 -13.78 -21.43 3.37
C SER A 131 -12.38 -21.24 3.94
N PHE A 132 -11.89 -20.00 4.03
CA PHE A 132 -10.58 -19.63 4.58
C PHE A 132 -9.40 -20.46 4.05
N ARG A 133 -9.40 -20.73 2.73
CA ARG A 133 -8.33 -21.47 2.07
C ARG A 133 -7.08 -20.58 1.89
N ILE A 134 -6.44 -20.23 3.01
CA ILE A 134 -5.34 -19.25 3.08
C ILE A 134 -4.14 -19.67 2.23
N ASN A 135 -3.81 -20.97 2.19
CA ASN A 135 -2.75 -21.50 1.34
C ASN A 135 -2.96 -21.20 -0.15
N GLU A 136 -4.20 -21.29 -0.62
CA GLU A 136 -4.56 -20.94 -1.99
C GLU A 136 -4.57 -19.42 -2.17
N GLY A 137 -5.09 -18.69 -1.19
CA GLY A 137 -5.07 -17.23 -1.19
C GLY A 137 -3.67 -16.65 -1.34
N LEU A 138 -2.67 -17.18 -0.61
CA LEU A 138 -1.26 -16.79 -0.75
C LEU A 138 -0.72 -17.08 -2.16
N ARG A 139 -1.06 -18.24 -2.73
CA ARG A 139 -0.65 -18.61 -4.09
C ARG A 139 -1.25 -17.67 -5.12
N ILE A 140 -2.57 -17.40 -5.02
CA ILE A 140 -3.28 -16.47 -5.91
C ILE A 140 -2.69 -15.05 -5.79
N ALA A 141 -2.42 -14.59 -4.57
CA ALA A 141 -1.83 -13.26 -4.33
C ALA A 141 -0.44 -13.12 -4.98
N ARG A 142 0.43 -14.14 -4.84
CA ARG A 142 1.76 -14.11 -5.45
C ARG A 142 1.71 -14.18 -6.97
N ASP A 143 0.88 -15.08 -7.54
CA ASP A 143 0.67 -15.16 -9.00
C ASP A 143 0.15 -13.84 -9.56
N LEU A 144 -0.83 -13.24 -8.90
CA LEU A 144 -1.40 -11.96 -9.32
C LEU A 144 -0.36 -10.84 -9.28
N LEU A 145 0.45 -10.74 -8.21
CA LEU A 145 1.53 -9.75 -8.15
C LEU A 145 2.55 -9.95 -9.27
N LEU A 146 2.90 -11.20 -9.56
CA LEU A 146 3.80 -11.51 -10.68
C LEU A 146 3.22 -11.03 -12.01
N ARG A 147 1.95 -11.34 -12.29
CA ARG A 147 1.24 -10.93 -13.51
C ARG A 147 1.11 -9.41 -13.62
N ILE A 148 0.78 -8.70 -12.53
CA ILE A 148 0.74 -7.23 -12.52
C ILE A 148 2.11 -6.65 -12.84
N ASN A 149 3.18 -7.09 -12.17
CA ASN A 149 4.53 -6.60 -12.45
C ASN A 149 4.99 -6.93 -13.88
N GLN A 150 4.55 -8.05 -14.47
CA GLN A 150 4.83 -8.41 -15.87
C GLN A 150 4.21 -7.44 -16.88
N THR A 151 3.12 -6.73 -16.54
CA THR A 151 2.59 -5.65 -17.39
C THR A 151 3.47 -4.39 -17.39
N GLY A 152 4.50 -4.35 -16.57
CA GLY A 152 5.35 -3.18 -16.36
C GLY A 152 4.81 -2.20 -15.31
N VAL A 153 3.78 -2.56 -14.55
CA VAL A 153 3.19 -1.76 -13.47
C VAL A 153 3.68 -2.28 -12.12
N PRO A 154 4.45 -1.50 -11.34
CA PRO A 154 4.90 -1.93 -10.01
C PRO A 154 3.74 -1.94 -9.02
N ALA A 155 3.78 -2.87 -8.06
CA ALA A 155 2.75 -3.06 -7.05
C ALA A 155 3.13 -2.46 -5.71
N GLY A 156 2.13 -1.88 -5.02
CA GLY A 156 2.19 -1.47 -3.62
C GLY A 156 1.10 -2.15 -2.79
N SER A 157 1.39 -2.54 -1.55
CA SER A 157 0.44 -3.25 -0.70
C SER A 157 0.44 -2.73 0.74
N GLU A 158 -0.65 -3.00 1.47
CA GLU A 158 -0.68 -2.83 2.92
C GLU A 158 -0.08 -4.07 3.59
N VAL A 159 0.76 -3.85 4.58
CA VAL A 159 1.31 -4.91 5.42
C VAL A 159 0.45 -4.99 6.68
N LEU A 160 -0.44 -5.96 6.72
CA LEU A 160 -1.35 -6.19 7.84
C LEU A 160 -0.93 -7.43 8.65
N ASP A 161 -0.80 -8.57 7.99
CA ASP A 161 -0.26 -9.79 8.58
C ASP A 161 1.27 -9.74 8.63
N THR A 162 1.87 -10.36 9.65
CA THR A 162 3.32 -10.32 9.88
C THR A 162 4.08 -11.42 9.14
N ILE A 163 3.39 -12.40 8.58
CA ILE A 163 3.96 -13.56 7.88
C ILE A 163 3.81 -13.43 6.38
N SER A 164 2.67 -12.90 5.89
CA SER A 164 2.38 -12.74 4.46
C SER A 164 3.50 -12.02 3.67
N PRO A 165 4.23 -11.01 4.24
CA PRO A 165 5.36 -10.40 3.54
C PRO A 165 6.48 -11.36 3.17
N GLN A 166 6.66 -12.47 3.88
CA GLN A 166 7.67 -13.47 3.54
C GLN A 166 7.36 -14.19 2.22
N TYR A 167 6.07 -14.26 1.84
CA TYR A 167 5.61 -14.91 0.61
C TYR A 167 5.59 -13.97 -0.61
N ILE A 168 5.38 -12.66 -0.40
CA ILE A 168 5.09 -11.73 -1.49
C ILE A 168 5.98 -10.48 -1.52
N GLY A 169 6.77 -10.23 -0.48
CA GLY A 169 7.50 -8.96 -0.32
C GLY A 169 8.53 -8.65 -1.41
N ASP A 170 9.08 -9.67 -2.08
CA ASP A 170 9.99 -9.50 -3.22
C ASP A 170 9.30 -8.94 -4.48
N LEU A 171 7.97 -9.00 -4.56
CA LEU A 171 7.15 -8.46 -5.65
C LEU A 171 6.55 -7.08 -5.33
N ILE A 172 6.79 -6.53 -4.13
CA ILE A 172 6.23 -5.26 -3.67
C ILE A 172 7.26 -4.14 -3.79
N SER A 173 6.88 -3.06 -4.47
CA SER A 173 7.74 -1.88 -4.66
C SER A 173 7.56 -0.82 -3.59
N TRP A 174 6.37 -0.75 -2.97
CA TRP A 174 6.00 0.20 -1.92
C TRP A 174 5.03 -0.46 -0.94
N GLY A 175 5.14 -0.13 0.34
CA GLY A 175 4.26 -0.67 1.37
C GLY A 175 3.61 0.41 2.23
N ALA A 176 2.47 0.07 2.85
CA ALA A 176 1.81 0.90 3.86
C ALA A 176 1.58 0.13 5.15
N ILE A 177 1.65 0.84 6.28
CA ILE A 177 1.10 0.43 7.56
C ILE A 177 -0.18 1.23 7.80
N GLY A 178 -1.29 0.54 8.01
CA GLY A 178 -2.61 1.13 8.17
C GLY A 178 -2.78 1.90 9.49
N ALA A 179 -3.78 2.79 9.53
CA ALA A 179 -4.04 3.64 10.70
C ALA A 179 -4.34 2.86 11.99
N ARG A 180 -4.82 1.60 11.88
CA ARG A 180 -5.10 0.75 13.04
C ARG A 180 -3.87 0.01 13.55
N THR A 181 -2.80 -0.06 12.75
CA THR A 181 -1.57 -0.82 13.05
C THR A 181 -0.33 0.05 13.21
N THR A 182 -0.42 1.36 12.92
CA THR A 182 0.71 2.30 13.07
C THR A 182 1.25 2.37 14.51
N GLU A 183 0.42 2.17 15.54
CA GLU A 183 0.84 2.13 16.94
C GLU A 183 1.45 0.78 17.34
N SER A 184 1.26 -0.27 16.56
CA SER A 184 1.71 -1.62 16.89
C SER A 184 3.23 -1.72 16.79
N GLN A 185 3.88 -2.10 17.90
CA GLN A 185 5.32 -2.36 17.96
C GLN A 185 5.74 -3.40 16.90
N VAL A 186 4.99 -4.49 16.78
CA VAL A 186 5.30 -5.58 15.83
C VAL A 186 5.33 -5.08 14.38
N HIS A 187 4.41 -4.18 14.00
CA HIS A 187 4.40 -3.61 12.64
C HIS A 187 5.54 -2.60 12.42
N ARG A 188 5.96 -1.87 13.44
CA ARG A 188 7.13 -0.97 13.38
C ARG A 188 8.43 -1.75 13.22
N GLU A 189 8.58 -2.83 13.99
CA GLU A 189 9.71 -3.77 13.90
C GLU A 189 9.74 -4.44 12.52
N LEU A 190 8.59 -4.94 12.05
CA LEU A 190 8.47 -5.54 10.72
C LEU A 190 8.88 -4.54 9.62
N ALA A 191 8.39 -3.30 9.69
CA ALA A 191 8.72 -2.25 8.72
C ALA A 191 10.21 -1.95 8.65
N SER A 192 10.94 -2.09 9.78
CA SER A 192 12.41 -1.90 9.83
C SER A 192 13.18 -2.88 8.97
N GLY A 193 12.60 -4.05 8.67
CA GLY A 193 13.20 -5.10 7.86
C GLY A 193 12.66 -5.24 6.44
N LEU A 194 11.61 -4.51 6.08
CA LEU A 194 11.03 -4.56 4.74
C LEU A 194 11.94 -3.86 3.72
N SER A 195 12.10 -4.47 2.55
CA SER A 195 12.99 -3.97 1.50
C SER A 195 12.39 -2.84 0.67
N ALA A 196 11.12 -2.51 0.86
CA ALA A 196 10.39 -1.43 0.19
C ALA A 196 10.29 -0.18 1.07
N PRO A 197 10.16 1.02 0.50
CA PRO A 197 9.71 2.20 1.23
C PRO A 197 8.34 1.98 1.87
N ILE A 198 8.16 2.44 3.12
CA ILE A 198 6.94 2.21 3.91
C ILE A 198 6.30 3.53 4.32
N GLY A 199 5.01 3.69 3.96
CA GLY A 199 4.18 4.79 4.43
C GLY A 199 3.40 4.41 5.69
N PHE A 200 3.53 5.21 6.77
CA PHE A 200 2.75 5.06 7.99
C PHE A 200 1.56 6.02 7.97
N LYS A 201 0.34 5.50 8.03
CA LYS A 201 -0.86 6.34 8.14
C LYS A 201 -0.98 6.93 9.54
N ASN A 202 -1.41 8.20 9.64
CA ASN A 202 -1.82 8.77 10.91
C ASN A 202 -3.00 7.99 11.52
N GLY A 203 -3.19 8.09 12.82
CA GLY A 203 -4.26 7.41 13.55
C GLY A 203 -5.66 7.70 13.02
N THR A 204 -6.60 6.82 13.33
CA THR A 204 -8.00 6.98 12.91
C THR A 204 -8.69 8.22 13.49
N ASP A 205 -8.19 8.73 14.59
CA ASP A 205 -8.61 9.98 15.25
C ASP A 205 -7.99 11.25 14.63
N GLY A 206 -6.99 11.09 13.76
CA GLY A 206 -6.23 12.16 13.12
C GLY A 206 -4.85 12.42 13.74
N ASN A 207 -4.46 11.66 14.76
CA ASN A 207 -3.17 11.82 15.44
C ASN A 207 -2.00 11.51 14.49
N VAL A 208 -1.20 12.54 14.15
CA VAL A 208 -0.03 12.43 13.27
C VAL A 208 1.20 11.96 14.06
N ARG A 209 1.31 12.29 15.35
CA ARG A 209 2.46 11.96 16.18
C ARG A 209 2.77 10.47 16.20
N ILE A 210 1.75 9.60 16.21
CA ILE A 210 1.96 8.15 16.20
C ILE A 210 2.65 7.66 14.92
N ALA A 211 2.45 8.33 13.79
CA ALA A 211 3.13 8.01 12.53
C ALA A 211 4.59 8.52 12.56
N VAL A 212 4.86 9.69 13.17
CA VAL A 212 6.23 10.18 13.40
C VAL A 212 6.99 9.18 14.27
N ASP A 213 6.41 8.77 15.40
CA ASP A 213 7.03 7.80 16.31
C ASP A 213 7.25 6.44 15.64
N ALA A 214 6.34 6.02 14.75
CA ALA A 214 6.48 4.79 13.96
C ALA A 214 7.67 4.85 12.98
N ILE A 215 7.88 6.00 12.32
CA ILE A 215 9.03 6.21 11.45
C ILE A 215 10.33 6.17 12.24
N LEU A 216 10.39 6.87 13.38
CA LEU A 216 11.58 6.84 14.25
C LEU A 216 11.91 5.41 14.67
N ALA A 217 10.91 4.65 15.13
CA ALA A 217 11.09 3.25 15.50
C ALA A 217 11.57 2.40 14.31
N ALA A 218 10.90 2.48 13.15
CA ALA A 218 11.23 1.65 11.98
C ALA A 218 12.62 1.97 11.37
N ARG A 219 13.20 3.12 11.64
CA ARG A 219 14.56 3.48 11.21
C ARG A 219 15.65 2.78 12.01
N GLU A 220 15.34 2.32 13.21
CA GLU A 220 16.29 1.67 14.10
C GLU A 220 16.41 0.17 13.79
N ARG A 221 17.48 -0.44 14.32
CA ARG A 221 17.69 -1.89 14.31
C ARG A 221 16.78 -2.55 15.31
N HIS A 222 16.18 -3.70 14.90
CA HIS A 222 15.32 -4.49 15.76
C HIS A 222 15.67 -5.96 15.75
N HIS A 223 15.33 -6.65 16.84
CA HIS A 223 15.35 -8.11 16.95
C HIS A 223 13.95 -8.57 17.34
N PHE A 224 13.32 -9.41 16.53
CA PHE A 224 11.97 -9.89 16.78
C PHE A 224 11.75 -11.31 16.22
N LEU A 225 10.67 -11.93 16.67
CA LEU A 225 10.29 -13.26 16.19
C LEU A 225 9.56 -13.16 14.87
N SER A 226 9.96 -13.94 13.88
CA SER A 226 9.30 -14.04 12.58
C SER A 226 9.55 -15.41 11.97
N VAL A 227 9.11 -15.61 10.73
CA VAL A 227 9.29 -16.84 9.98
C VAL A 227 10.36 -16.63 8.90
N HIS A 228 11.32 -17.56 8.85
CA HIS A 228 12.32 -17.61 7.78
C HIS A 228 11.71 -18.16 6.48
N LYS A 229 12.38 -17.95 5.34
CA LYS A 229 11.91 -18.44 4.02
C LYS A 229 11.68 -19.96 3.97
N ASN A 230 12.37 -20.74 4.77
CA ASN A 230 12.18 -22.19 4.90
C ASN A 230 11.00 -22.60 5.80
N GLY A 231 10.23 -21.63 6.34
CA GLY A 231 9.07 -21.89 7.19
C GLY A 231 9.37 -22.03 8.69
N GLN A 232 10.63 -22.02 9.09
CA GLN A 232 11.00 -22.11 10.51
C GLN A 232 10.83 -20.76 11.21
N VAL A 233 10.34 -20.82 12.45
CA VAL A 233 10.34 -19.65 13.34
C VAL A 233 11.79 -19.26 13.64
N ALA A 234 12.11 -17.99 13.57
CA ALA A 234 13.47 -17.47 13.72
C ALA A 234 13.48 -16.12 14.46
N ILE A 235 14.63 -15.79 15.03
CA ILE A 235 14.93 -14.43 15.46
C ILE A 235 15.45 -13.70 14.24
N VAL A 236 14.77 -12.60 13.88
CA VAL A 236 15.16 -11.73 12.77
C VAL A 236 15.85 -10.50 13.35
N GLU A 237 17.04 -10.19 12.84
CA GLU A 237 17.74 -8.93 13.08
C GLU A 237 17.62 -8.05 11.84
N THR A 238 17.20 -6.78 12.01
CA THR A 238 17.04 -5.81 10.94
C THR A 238 18.09 -4.70 11.00
N ARG A 239 18.22 -3.96 9.89
CA ARG A 239 19.15 -2.81 9.81
C ARG A 239 18.46 -1.46 10.05
N GLY A 240 17.13 -1.46 10.12
CA GLY A 240 16.34 -0.26 10.02
C GLY A 240 15.95 0.08 8.58
N ASN A 241 14.87 0.84 8.41
CA ASN A 241 14.34 1.29 7.13
C ASN A 241 14.27 2.82 7.11
N GLU A 242 15.23 3.47 6.45
CA GLU A 242 15.31 4.94 6.34
C GLU A 242 14.29 5.52 5.35
N ASP A 243 13.65 4.68 4.52
CA ASP A 243 12.74 5.10 3.47
C ASP A 243 11.27 5.15 3.95
N CYS A 244 11.05 5.35 5.25
CA CYS A 244 9.72 5.50 5.84
C CYS A 244 9.22 6.95 5.73
N HIS A 245 7.89 7.12 5.55
CA HIS A 245 7.26 8.43 5.44
C HIS A 245 5.83 8.42 6.02
N ILE A 246 5.26 9.61 6.24
CA ILE A 246 3.88 9.76 6.73
C ILE A 246 2.89 9.71 5.57
N ILE A 247 1.70 9.15 5.83
CA ILE A 247 0.50 9.28 5.00
C ILE A 247 -0.58 9.97 5.80
N LEU A 248 -1.00 11.17 5.37
CA LEU A 248 -2.14 11.88 5.94
C LEU A 248 -3.43 11.33 5.34
N ARG A 249 -4.28 10.71 6.17
CA ARG A 249 -5.53 10.04 5.74
C ARG A 249 -6.79 10.67 6.35
N GLY A 250 -6.64 11.83 7.04
CA GLY A 250 -7.69 12.44 7.82
C GLY A 250 -7.92 11.75 9.17
N GLY A 251 -8.84 12.25 9.93
CA GLY A 251 -9.27 11.77 11.24
C GLY A 251 -10.72 12.17 11.50
N LYS A 252 -10.97 12.89 12.59
CA LYS A 252 -12.28 13.53 12.84
C LYS A 252 -12.61 14.57 11.75
N THR A 253 -11.58 15.20 11.21
CA THR A 253 -11.64 16.14 10.08
C THR A 253 -10.62 15.74 9.02
N PRO A 254 -10.81 16.14 7.75
CA PRO A 254 -9.76 16.05 6.73
C PRO A 254 -8.47 16.74 7.19
N ASN A 255 -7.30 16.29 6.65
CA ASN A 255 -5.98 16.84 6.98
C ASN A 255 -5.06 16.99 5.77
N TYR A 256 -5.63 17.29 4.60
CA TYR A 256 -4.90 17.52 3.34
C TYR A 256 -4.67 19.01 3.04
N ASP A 257 -5.30 19.92 3.79
CA ASP A 257 -5.15 21.34 3.62
C ASP A 257 -3.75 21.81 4.06
N ARG A 258 -3.35 23.00 3.57
CA ARG A 258 -2.02 23.56 3.82
C ARG A 258 -1.68 23.67 5.32
N ALA A 259 -2.63 24.06 6.16
CA ALA A 259 -2.38 24.23 7.60
C ALA A 259 -2.10 22.87 8.27
N SER A 260 -2.81 21.81 7.86
CA SER A 260 -2.57 20.46 8.31
C SER A 260 -1.21 19.92 7.85
N ILE A 261 -0.82 20.20 6.59
CA ILE A 261 0.50 19.85 6.05
C ILE A 261 1.60 20.60 6.81
N ASP A 262 1.44 21.90 7.05
CA ASP A 262 2.39 22.70 7.85
C ASP A 262 2.55 22.15 9.26
N ALA A 263 1.47 21.69 9.89
CA ALA A 263 1.53 21.09 11.23
C ALA A 263 2.28 19.74 11.20
N ALA A 264 1.95 18.85 10.26
CA ALA A 264 2.63 17.58 10.13
C ALA A 264 4.13 17.73 9.82
N CYS A 265 4.49 18.70 8.98
CA CYS A 265 5.89 18.99 8.67
C CYS A 265 6.65 19.57 9.87
N ARG A 266 6.01 20.40 10.71
CA ARG A 266 6.63 20.83 11.98
C ARG A 266 6.92 19.66 12.92
N ASP A 267 6.00 18.68 13.02
CA ASP A 267 6.21 17.48 13.83
C ASP A 267 7.36 16.62 13.27
N LEU A 268 7.45 16.48 11.94
CA LEU A 268 8.57 15.80 11.28
C LEU A 268 9.90 16.52 11.55
N ALA A 269 9.96 17.84 11.35
CA ALA A 269 11.17 18.65 11.57
C ALA A 269 11.62 18.58 13.03
N ALA A 270 10.69 18.67 14.00
CA ALA A 270 10.98 18.52 15.43
C ALA A 270 11.56 17.14 15.80
N ALA A 271 11.23 16.12 15.00
CA ALA A 271 11.78 14.77 15.13
C ALA A 271 13.07 14.52 14.31
N GLY A 272 13.60 15.54 13.62
CA GLY A 272 14.77 15.42 12.75
C GLY A 272 14.50 14.59 11.48
N LEU A 273 13.26 14.51 11.06
CA LEU A 273 12.84 13.77 9.86
C LEU A 273 12.63 14.72 8.66
N PRO A 274 12.79 14.23 7.43
CA PRO A 274 12.47 15.02 6.25
C PRO A 274 11.01 15.49 6.24
N GLU A 275 10.76 16.75 5.95
CA GLU A 275 9.43 17.34 5.82
C GLU A 275 8.76 16.90 4.51
N ARG A 276 8.48 15.59 4.38
CA ARG A 276 7.87 14.98 3.20
C ARG A 276 6.81 13.99 3.59
N LEU A 277 5.68 14.08 2.92
CA LEU A 277 4.49 13.29 3.24
C LEU A 277 3.68 12.95 1.99
N MET A 278 2.84 11.93 2.13
CA MET A 278 1.85 11.52 1.16
C MET A 278 0.45 11.89 1.64
N ILE A 279 -0.44 12.25 0.73
CA ILE A 279 -1.86 12.48 1.01
C ILE A 279 -2.69 11.29 0.51
N ASP A 280 -3.46 10.69 1.41
CA ASP A 280 -4.49 9.72 1.06
C ASP A 280 -5.78 10.48 0.71
N CYS A 281 -6.18 10.47 -0.55
CA CYS A 281 -7.37 11.17 -1.03
C CYS A 281 -8.68 10.54 -0.56
N SER A 282 -8.65 9.27 -0.16
CA SER A 282 -9.79 8.50 0.32
C SER A 282 -10.02 8.68 1.84
N HIS A 283 -10.69 7.72 2.46
CA HIS A 283 -10.91 7.59 3.90
C HIS A 283 -11.56 8.83 4.54
N ALA A 284 -10.94 9.40 5.59
CA ALA A 284 -11.51 10.56 6.26
C ALA A 284 -11.27 11.88 5.50
N ASN A 285 -10.26 11.95 4.64
CA ASN A 285 -10.04 13.10 3.78
C ASN A 285 -11.19 13.33 2.79
N SER A 286 -11.74 12.26 2.23
CA SER A 286 -12.95 12.32 1.39
C SER A 286 -14.26 12.20 2.21
N ARG A 287 -14.19 12.13 3.55
CA ARG A 287 -15.33 11.84 4.43
C ARG A 287 -16.07 10.55 4.05
N LYS A 288 -15.34 9.55 3.52
CA LYS A 288 -15.81 8.26 2.99
C LYS A 288 -16.75 8.37 1.77
N ASP A 289 -16.82 9.51 1.15
CA ASP A 289 -17.45 9.70 -0.15
C ASP A 289 -16.38 9.59 -1.23
N TYR A 290 -16.45 8.54 -2.06
CA TYR A 290 -15.42 8.26 -3.05
C TYR A 290 -15.28 9.36 -4.11
N GLN A 291 -16.38 10.06 -4.48
CA GLN A 291 -16.34 11.14 -5.45
C GLN A 291 -15.54 12.34 -4.95
N ARG A 292 -15.53 12.56 -3.64
CA ARG A 292 -14.75 13.64 -3.04
C ARG A 292 -13.24 13.44 -3.11
N GLN A 293 -12.76 12.24 -3.47
CA GLN A 293 -11.35 12.05 -3.80
C GLN A 293 -10.89 12.98 -4.93
N LEU A 294 -11.79 13.34 -5.88
CA LEU A 294 -11.51 14.28 -6.96
C LEU A 294 -11.29 15.71 -6.42
N GLU A 295 -12.10 16.12 -5.44
CA GLU A 295 -11.95 17.43 -4.77
C GLU A 295 -10.61 17.50 -4.01
N VAL A 296 -10.32 16.46 -3.21
CA VAL A 296 -9.05 16.34 -2.46
C VAL A 296 -7.85 16.36 -3.41
N GLY A 297 -7.89 15.54 -4.46
CA GLY A 297 -6.82 15.46 -5.44
C GLY A 297 -6.63 16.76 -6.21
N ALA A 298 -7.72 17.50 -6.50
CA ALA A 298 -7.66 18.81 -7.15
C ALA A 298 -7.02 19.88 -6.26
N ASP A 299 -7.39 19.93 -4.97
CA ASP A 299 -6.79 20.85 -4.00
C ASP A 299 -5.29 20.57 -3.82
N VAL A 300 -4.93 19.30 -3.61
CA VAL A 300 -3.53 18.90 -3.47
C VAL A 300 -2.72 19.20 -4.74
N ALA A 301 -3.30 19.01 -5.94
CA ALA A 301 -2.66 19.39 -7.20
C ALA A 301 -2.36 20.90 -7.27
N GLU A 302 -3.28 21.76 -6.81
CA GLU A 302 -3.03 23.20 -6.75
C GLU A 302 -1.94 23.56 -5.74
N GLN A 303 -1.89 22.92 -4.56
CA GLN A 303 -0.80 23.13 -3.60
C GLN A 303 0.56 22.77 -4.21
N ILE A 304 0.65 21.62 -4.91
CA ILE A 304 1.86 21.20 -5.64
C ILE A 304 2.22 22.23 -6.72
N ALA A 305 1.26 22.65 -7.55
CA ALA A 305 1.47 23.61 -8.63
C ALA A 305 1.95 24.98 -8.15
N HIS A 306 1.57 25.38 -6.92
CA HIS A 306 2.05 26.59 -6.27
C HIS A 306 3.43 26.43 -5.61
N GLY A 307 4.09 25.30 -5.82
CA GLY A 307 5.50 25.10 -5.44
C GLY A 307 5.74 24.34 -4.14
N ASP A 308 4.72 23.74 -3.50
CA ASP A 308 4.95 22.97 -2.26
C ASP A 308 5.76 21.68 -2.56
N PRO A 309 7.00 21.57 -2.09
CA PRO A 309 7.85 20.40 -2.33
C PRO A 309 7.64 19.26 -1.32
N ARG A 310 6.84 19.49 -0.27
CA ARG A 310 6.67 18.57 0.87
C ARG A 310 5.69 17.46 0.55
N ILE A 311 4.77 17.71 -0.39
CA ILE A 311 3.84 16.69 -0.88
C ILE A 311 4.57 15.85 -1.93
N VAL A 312 5.01 14.66 -1.53
CA VAL A 312 5.79 13.76 -2.40
C VAL A 312 4.96 12.66 -3.02
N GLY A 313 3.71 12.49 -2.60
CA GLY A 313 2.83 11.49 -3.19
C GLY A 313 1.37 11.62 -2.81
N LEU A 314 0.52 10.93 -3.57
CA LEU A 314 -0.90 10.74 -3.31
C LEU A 314 -1.27 9.26 -3.32
N MET A 315 -2.28 8.90 -2.53
CA MET A 315 -2.94 7.60 -2.58
C MET A 315 -4.39 7.79 -3.01
N ILE A 316 -4.85 6.98 -3.97
CA ILE A 316 -6.17 7.09 -4.59
C ILE A 316 -6.83 5.71 -4.64
N GLU A 317 -8.06 5.57 -4.15
CA GLU A 317 -8.86 4.36 -4.30
C GLU A 317 -9.67 4.43 -5.60
N SER A 318 -9.32 3.57 -6.56
CA SER A 318 -9.86 3.53 -7.92
C SER A 318 -10.03 2.09 -8.41
N HIS A 319 -11.10 1.84 -9.17
CA HIS A 319 -11.32 0.55 -9.80
C HIS A 319 -11.84 0.75 -11.24
N LEU A 320 -12.14 -0.35 -11.96
CA LEU A 320 -12.71 -0.29 -13.31
C LEU A 320 -14.07 0.40 -13.31
N GLN A 321 -14.93 0.08 -12.33
CA GLN A 321 -16.25 0.66 -12.13
C GLN A 321 -16.28 1.50 -10.85
N PRO A 322 -17.01 2.64 -10.83
CA PRO A 322 -17.13 3.47 -9.65
C PRO A 322 -18.02 2.85 -8.56
N GLY A 323 -17.82 3.32 -7.33
CA GLY A 323 -18.64 2.95 -6.19
C GLY A 323 -18.23 1.62 -5.53
N ARG A 324 -19.21 0.98 -4.90
CA ARG A 324 -19.06 -0.30 -4.22
C ARG A 324 -20.34 -1.13 -4.34
N GLN A 325 -20.21 -2.42 -4.08
CA GLN A 325 -21.30 -3.38 -3.96
C GLN A 325 -21.17 -4.19 -2.68
N ASP A 326 -22.26 -4.76 -2.22
CA ASP A 326 -22.25 -5.67 -1.09
C ASP A 326 -21.99 -7.11 -1.57
N LEU A 327 -21.18 -7.84 -0.79
CA LEU A 327 -20.98 -9.26 -1.02
C LEU A 327 -22.18 -10.04 -0.48
N VAL A 328 -23.00 -10.60 -1.38
CA VAL A 328 -24.11 -11.50 -1.04
C VAL A 328 -23.81 -12.87 -1.61
N ILE A 329 -23.67 -13.87 -0.73
CA ILE A 329 -23.34 -15.24 -1.14
C ILE A 329 -24.38 -15.75 -2.15
N GLY A 330 -23.92 -16.29 -3.27
CA GLY A 330 -24.78 -16.84 -4.33
C GLY A 330 -25.30 -15.80 -5.33
N GLN A 331 -24.98 -14.51 -5.16
CA GLN A 331 -25.28 -13.50 -6.18
C GLN A 331 -24.01 -13.14 -6.99
N PRO A 332 -24.15 -12.96 -8.32
CA PRO A 332 -23.02 -12.52 -9.14
C PRO A 332 -22.62 -11.10 -8.77
N LEU A 333 -21.33 -10.85 -8.67
CA LEU A 333 -20.77 -9.52 -8.46
C LEU A 333 -20.69 -8.74 -9.78
N VAL A 334 -20.83 -7.43 -9.69
CA VAL A 334 -20.52 -6.50 -10.79
C VAL A 334 -19.00 -6.52 -11.01
N TYR A 335 -18.59 -6.91 -12.22
CA TYR A 335 -17.17 -6.99 -12.58
C TYR A 335 -16.48 -5.63 -12.43
N GLY A 336 -15.33 -5.62 -11.80
CA GLY A 336 -14.51 -4.43 -11.63
C GLY A 336 -15.05 -3.38 -10.65
N GLN A 337 -16.03 -3.72 -9.80
CA GLN A 337 -16.55 -2.84 -8.75
C GLN A 337 -16.14 -3.35 -7.36
N SER A 338 -15.73 -2.45 -6.47
CA SER A 338 -15.24 -2.77 -5.13
C SER A 338 -16.30 -3.47 -4.26
N ILE A 339 -15.90 -4.44 -3.45
CA ILE A 339 -16.72 -5.08 -2.40
C ILE A 339 -16.36 -4.58 -0.99
N THR A 340 -15.47 -3.58 -0.89
CA THR A 340 -15.07 -2.97 0.39
C THR A 340 -15.41 -1.48 0.35
N ASP A 341 -14.44 -0.55 0.46
CA ASP A 341 -14.78 0.87 0.37
C ASP A 341 -15.03 1.27 -1.09
N ALA A 342 -15.91 2.25 -1.31
CA ALA A 342 -16.23 2.74 -2.65
C ALA A 342 -15.03 3.41 -3.30
N CYS A 343 -14.81 3.14 -4.58
CA CYS A 343 -13.69 3.62 -5.38
C CYS A 343 -14.14 4.59 -6.47
N LEU A 344 -13.24 5.45 -6.95
CA LEU A 344 -13.41 6.15 -8.22
C LEU A 344 -13.48 5.13 -9.38
N GLY A 345 -14.19 5.46 -10.44
CA GLY A 345 -14.11 4.74 -11.70
C GLY A 345 -12.82 5.04 -12.46
N TRP A 346 -12.49 4.21 -13.45
CA TRP A 346 -11.34 4.44 -14.32
C TRP A 346 -11.44 5.78 -15.07
N ASP A 347 -12.64 6.12 -15.54
CA ASP A 347 -12.87 7.32 -16.34
C ASP A 347 -12.66 8.62 -15.52
N ASP A 348 -12.93 8.59 -14.22
CA ASP A 348 -12.66 9.70 -13.30
C ASP A 348 -11.18 9.76 -12.90
N SER A 349 -10.53 8.61 -12.82
CA SER A 349 -9.14 8.49 -12.36
C SER A 349 -8.14 9.02 -13.38
N THR A 350 -8.40 8.83 -14.67
CA THR A 350 -7.49 9.27 -15.73
C THR A 350 -7.33 10.78 -15.77
N PRO A 351 -8.40 11.62 -15.76
CA PRO A 351 -8.25 13.08 -15.68
C PRO A 351 -7.54 13.54 -14.41
N LEU A 352 -7.73 12.84 -13.28
CA LEU A 352 -7.02 13.19 -12.05
C LEU A 352 -5.51 12.95 -12.18
N LEU A 353 -5.08 11.84 -12.79
CA LEU A 353 -3.66 11.59 -13.06
C LEU A 353 -3.04 12.67 -13.96
N GLU A 354 -3.75 13.10 -15.00
CA GLU A 354 -3.31 14.20 -15.88
C GLU A 354 -3.14 15.51 -15.10
N ARG A 355 -4.11 15.82 -14.25
CA ARG A 355 -4.06 17.04 -13.41
C ARG A 355 -2.87 17.03 -12.47
N LEU A 356 -2.55 15.88 -11.87
CA LEU A 356 -1.38 15.72 -11.01
C LEU A 356 -0.08 15.89 -11.77
N ALA A 357 0.03 15.33 -12.98
CA ALA A 357 1.20 15.52 -13.84
C ALA A 357 1.38 16.99 -14.25
N GLU A 358 0.29 17.68 -14.61
CA GLU A 358 0.33 19.09 -14.90
C GLU A 358 0.76 19.94 -13.69
N ALA A 359 0.31 19.58 -12.49
CA ALA A 359 0.73 20.25 -11.27
C ALA A 359 2.25 20.13 -11.04
N VAL A 360 2.84 18.98 -11.32
CA VAL A 360 4.30 18.78 -11.26
C VAL A 360 5.02 19.66 -12.28
N ARG A 361 4.52 19.73 -13.52
CA ARG A 361 5.09 20.59 -14.56
C ARG A 361 5.03 22.07 -14.17
N ARG A 362 3.91 22.54 -13.63
CA ARG A 362 3.73 23.92 -13.13
C ARG A 362 4.68 24.21 -11.97
N ARG A 363 4.87 23.29 -11.02
CA ARG A 363 5.85 23.40 -9.93
C ARG A 363 7.26 23.62 -10.47
N ARG A 364 7.69 22.84 -11.46
CA ARG A 364 9.00 23.00 -12.12
C ARG A 364 9.17 24.36 -12.75
N ALA A 365 8.16 24.84 -13.49
CA ALA A 365 8.19 26.14 -14.13
C ALA A 365 8.30 27.29 -13.11
N ALA A 366 7.60 27.19 -11.98
CA ALA A 366 7.68 28.17 -10.89
C ALA A 366 9.09 28.23 -10.27
N HIS A 367 9.72 27.08 -10.01
CA HIS A 367 11.08 27.04 -9.47
C HIS A 367 12.11 27.64 -10.43
N LEU A 368 12.02 27.39 -11.74
CA LEU A 368 12.92 27.98 -12.75
C LEU A 368 12.76 29.51 -12.80
N SER A 369 11.56 30.03 -12.75
CA SER A 369 11.30 31.48 -12.77
C SER A 369 11.86 32.18 -11.51
N THR A 370 11.80 31.55 -10.36
CA THR A 370 12.36 32.08 -9.11
C THR A 370 13.89 32.08 -9.14
N ALA A 371 14.52 31.00 -9.65
CA ALA A 371 15.96 30.91 -9.79
C ALA A 371 16.53 32.02 -10.70
N HIS A 372 15.90 32.28 -11.84
CA HIS A 372 16.30 33.35 -12.77
C HIS A 372 16.19 34.74 -12.15
N ARG A 373 15.15 35.02 -11.32
CA ARG A 373 14.99 36.30 -10.63
C ARG A 373 16.11 36.53 -9.62
N THR A 374 16.41 35.50 -8.82
CA THR A 374 17.47 35.59 -7.81
C THR A 374 18.86 35.80 -8.43
N GLU A 375 19.13 35.21 -9.59
CA GLU A 375 20.39 35.36 -10.30
C GLU A 375 20.50 36.77 -10.93
N ALA A 376 19.40 37.32 -11.49
CA ALA A 376 19.33 38.66 -12.01
C ALA A 376 19.47 39.75 -10.91
N GLU A 377 19.02 39.46 -9.67
CA GLU A 377 19.19 40.36 -8.53
C GLU A 377 20.63 40.32 -7.95
N ARG A 378 21.34 39.20 -8.05
CA ARG A 378 22.74 39.08 -7.65
C ARG A 378 23.74 39.71 -8.61
N THR A 379 23.34 39.95 -9.84
CA THR A 379 24.17 40.57 -10.91
C THR A 379 23.94 42.06 -11.06
N ARG A 380 23.07 42.63 -10.30
CA ARG A 380 22.87 44.12 -10.15
C ARG A 380 23.51 44.61 -8.87
#